data_432c5b15f458752fb2b1c781f17a370a
#
_entry.id   432c5b15f458752fb2b1c781f17a370a
#
_cell.length_a   1.000
_cell.length_b   1.000
_cell.length_c   1.000
_cell.angle_alpha   90.00
_cell.angle_beta   90.00
_cell.angle_gamma   90.00
#
_symmetry.space_group_name_H-M   'P 1'
#
loop_
_entity.id
_entity.type
_entity.pdbx_description
1 polymer ?
#
loop_
_entity_poly.entity_id
_entity_poly.type
_entity_poly.pdbx_seq_one_letter_code
_entity_poly.pdbx_strand_id
1 'polypeptide(L)'
;MMSQLRERLSMALQSIALMDTHEHFVQEADRLKHGCDFFSYLHYVHCDLMSGGLALEKVSLEASALSSAQKKEAFFRHWPNVRFTGYGQALRIMAEDLFEVAEITPDTFAELNANAAALPRPGYYDTVLREGAKIVRACRIVWPHSSTMCDLDHLFPVPVFDHFATVASRGDLTLLEADTDVSIHNLHDLEAALDVAFAQRAEEGMVGVKNFLAYRRPISFEQVPAARAEEVLLRTTQAHADTPVGFEEARPLQDYMVHAIIRRAVERDLPIQIHTGFQNDNANFVDNTRPTRLVNLFMTYDAA
;
A
#
# COMPACT_ATOMS: atom_id res chain seq x y z
N MET A 1 -25.14 -34.91 -1.78
CA MET A 1 -24.12 -34.83 -2.85
C MET A 1 -23.50 -33.42 -2.91
N MET A 2 -24.27 -32.32 -3.05
CA MET A 2 -23.71 -30.94 -3.06
C MET A 2 -23.01 -30.55 -1.75
N SER A 3 -23.53 -30.93 -0.55
CA SER A 3 -22.88 -30.66 0.74
C SER A 3 -21.52 -31.36 0.87
N GLN A 4 -21.41 -32.61 0.46
CA GLN A 4 -20.15 -33.38 0.51
C GLN A 4 -19.07 -32.81 -0.44
N LEU A 5 -19.47 -32.33 -1.64
CA LEU A 5 -18.53 -31.68 -2.55
C LEU A 5 -18.03 -30.35 -1.96
N ARG A 6 -18.93 -29.53 -1.41
CA ARG A 6 -18.56 -28.28 -0.75
C ARG A 6 -17.61 -28.51 0.41
N GLU A 7 -17.87 -29.50 1.25
CA GLU A 7 -17.06 -29.87 2.40
C GLU A 7 -15.66 -30.34 1.97
N ARG A 8 -15.58 -31.20 0.94
CA ARG A 8 -14.32 -31.64 0.35
C ARG A 8 -13.51 -30.48 -0.25
N LEU A 9 -14.15 -29.57 -0.98
CA LEU A 9 -13.50 -28.38 -1.53
C LEU A 9 -13.01 -27.45 -0.42
N SER A 10 -13.81 -27.22 0.61
CA SER A 10 -13.43 -26.41 1.76
C SER A 10 -12.19 -26.98 2.45
N MET A 11 -12.18 -28.29 2.74
CA MET A 11 -11.00 -28.94 3.36
C MET A 11 -9.77 -28.86 2.45
N ALA A 12 -9.93 -29.06 1.14
CA ALA A 12 -8.82 -28.95 0.20
C ALA A 12 -8.25 -27.51 0.17
N LEU A 13 -9.11 -26.50 0.12
CA LEU A 13 -8.69 -25.08 0.15
C LEU A 13 -7.97 -24.74 1.46
N GLN A 14 -8.49 -25.20 2.60
CA GLN A 14 -7.86 -24.96 3.90
C GLN A 14 -6.49 -25.64 4.06
N SER A 15 -6.17 -26.62 3.23
CA SER A 15 -4.85 -27.29 3.25
C SER A 15 -3.80 -26.61 2.37
N ILE A 16 -4.17 -25.63 1.55
CA ILE A 16 -3.26 -24.94 0.61
C ILE A 16 -2.47 -23.88 1.38
N ALA A 17 -1.14 -23.96 1.28
CA ALA A 17 -0.27 -22.87 1.71
C ALA A 17 -0.39 -21.69 0.76
N LEU A 18 -0.56 -20.47 1.29
CA LEU A 18 -0.74 -19.27 0.52
C LEU A 18 0.54 -18.46 0.45
N MET A 19 0.79 -17.83 -0.69
CA MET A 19 1.74 -16.74 -0.84
C MET A 19 0.95 -15.45 -1.05
N ASP A 20 1.08 -14.52 -0.13
CA ASP A 20 0.48 -13.21 -0.24
C ASP A 20 1.41 -12.29 -1.03
N THR A 21 0.93 -11.78 -2.15
CA THR A 21 1.76 -10.99 -3.06
C THR A 21 1.67 -9.49 -2.83
N HIS A 22 0.81 -9.02 -1.91
CA HIS A 22 0.64 -7.58 -1.69
C HIS A 22 0.05 -7.26 -0.31
N GLU A 23 0.90 -6.79 0.60
CA GLU A 23 0.48 -6.39 1.94
C GLU A 23 1.12 -5.10 2.45
N HIS A 24 0.43 -4.46 3.39
CA HIS A 24 0.82 -3.21 4.04
C HIS A 24 1.13 -3.42 5.53
N PHE A 25 1.96 -4.39 5.84
CA PHE A 25 2.36 -4.63 7.23
C PHE A 25 3.35 -3.59 7.74
N VAL A 26 3.18 -3.17 8.98
CA VAL A 26 4.26 -2.57 9.77
C VAL A 26 5.17 -3.68 10.29
N GLN A 27 6.37 -3.35 10.76
CA GLN A 27 7.23 -4.31 11.47
C GLN A 27 6.50 -4.84 12.71
N GLU A 28 6.68 -6.12 13.07
CA GLU A 28 6.07 -6.67 14.27
C GLU A 28 6.49 -5.89 15.51
N ALA A 29 7.77 -5.56 15.62
CA ALA A 29 8.31 -4.77 16.72
C ALA A 29 7.62 -3.40 16.85
N ASP A 30 7.24 -2.77 15.74
CA ASP A 30 6.51 -1.49 15.75
C ASP A 30 5.04 -1.69 16.12
N ARG A 31 4.42 -2.77 15.64
CA ARG A 31 3.06 -3.15 16.04
C ARG A 31 2.92 -3.35 17.53
N LEU A 32 3.92 -3.97 18.15
CA LEU A 32 3.92 -4.25 19.58
C LEU A 32 4.18 -3.03 20.47
N LYS A 33 4.80 -1.97 19.94
CA LYS A 33 5.05 -0.72 20.70
C LYS A 33 3.80 0.10 20.94
N HIS A 34 2.81 0.01 20.06
CA HIS A 34 1.60 0.81 20.12
C HIS A 34 0.47 -0.07 20.67
N GLY A 35 -0.16 0.37 21.75
CA GLY A 35 -1.35 -0.32 22.26
C GLY A 35 -2.43 -0.38 21.17
N CYS A 36 -2.98 -1.56 20.95
CA CYS A 36 -4.09 -1.77 20.03
C CYS A 36 -5.39 -1.87 20.79
N ASP A 37 -6.47 -1.45 20.16
CA ASP A 37 -7.84 -1.74 20.57
C ASP A 37 -8.61 -2.24 19.34
N PHE A 38 -9.88 -2.54 19.48
CA PHE A 38 -10.69 -3.00 18.36
C PHE A 38 -10.65 -2.02 17.16
N PHE A 39 -10.60 -0.72 17.42
CA PHE A 39 -10.60 0.29 16.34
C PHE A 39 -9.32 0.30 15.52
N SER A 40 -8.22 -0.21 16.05
CA SER A 40 -6.94 -0.38 15.34
C SER A 40 -7.00 -1.43 14.22
N TYR A 41 -8.05 -2.25 14.19
CA TYR A 41 -8.27 -3.29 13.17
C TYR A 41 -9.29 -2.92 12.10
N LEU A 42 -9.87 -1.72 12.15
CA LEU A 42 -10.89 -1.32 11.18
C LEU A 42 -10.33 -1.13 9.78
N HIS A 43 -9.12 -0.59 9.64
CA HIS A 43 -8.43 -0.34 8.38
C HIS A 43 -9.41 0.09 7.25
N TYR A 44 -9.58 -0.71 6.19
CA TYR A 44 -10.49 -0.39 5.07
C TYR A 44 -11.99 -0.38 5.44
N VAL A 45 -12.39 -1.00 6.54
CA VAL A 45 -13.78 -0.88 7.05
C VAL A 45 -14.13 0.57 7.34
N HIS A 46 -13.12 1.41 7.67
CA HIS A 46 -13.32 2.84 7.86
C HIS A 46 -13.92 3.53 6.61
N CYS A 47 -13.45 3.17 5.40
CA CYS A 47 -13.98 3.70 4.16
C CYS A 47 -15.46 3.32 3.96
N ASP A 48 -15.82 2.08 4.30
CA ASP A 48 -17.21 1.62 4.26
C ASP A 48 -18.08 2.36 5.30
N LEU A 49 -17.58 2.56 6.52
CA LEU A 49 -18.28 3.32 7.56
C LEU A 49 -18.52 4.78 7.12
N MET A 50 -17.54 5.42 6.49
CA MET A 50 -17.71 6.77 5.93
C MET A 50 -18.76 6.78 4.82
N SER A 51 -18.73 5.81 3.91
CA SER A 51 -19.74 5.64 2.86
C SER A 51 -21.13 5.35 3.46
N GLY A 52 -21.17 4.65 4.60
CA GLY A 52 -22.37 4.38 5.39
C GLY A 52 -22.87 5.56 6.23
N GLY A 53 -22.22 6.72 6.15
CA GLY A 53 -22.66 7.96 6.79
C GLY A 53 -21.84 8.41 8.01
N LEU A 54 -20.74 7.74 8.35
CA LEU A 54 -19.85 8.19 9.42
C LEU A 54 -19.12 9.47 8.98
N ALA A 55 -19.49 10.61 9.56
CA ALA A 55 -18.86 11.90 9.31
C ALA A 55 -17.71 12.13 10.30
N LEU A 56 -16.52 11.71 9.94
CA LEU A 56 -15.28 12.10 10.60
C LEU A 56 -14.41 12.78 9.54
N GLU A 57 -14.01 14.02 9.75
CA GLU A 57 -13.25 14.86 8.83
C GLU A 57 -11.93 14.18 8.35
N LYS A 58 -12.04 13.16 7.48
CA LYS A 58 -10.94 12.36 6.93
C LYS A 58 -10.02 11.66 7.97
N VAL A 59 -10.50 11.51 9.20
CA VAL A 59 -9.76 10.86 10.28
C VAL A 59 -10.40 9.51 10.60
N SER A 60 -9.63 8.45 10.74
CA SER A 60 -10.15 7.14 11.16
C SER A 60 -10.72 7.20 12.59
N LEU A 61 -11.62 6.27 12.93
CA LEU A 61 -12.10 6.13 14.30
C LEU A 61 -10.94 5.91 15.27
N GLU A 62 -9.94 5.13 14.89
CA GLU A 62 -8.73 4.90 15.67
C GLU A 62 -8.01 6.22 15.99
N ALA A 63 -7.69 7.02 14.97
CA ALA A 63 -6.93 8.25 15.09
C ALA A 63 -7.77 9.46 15.56
N SER A 64 -9.09 9.31 15.70
CA SER A 64 -9.97 10.40 16.11
C SER A 64 -9.76 10.79 17.57
N ALA A 65 -10.01 12.06 17.90
CA ALA A 65 -9.97 12.58 19.27
C ALA A 65 -11.18 12.15 20.13
N LEU A 66 -12.06 11.29 19.61
CA LEU A 66 -13.23 10.77 20.34
C LEU A 66 -12.80 9.88 21.51
N SER A 67 -13.54 9.96 22.60
CA SER A 67 -13.41 8.99 23.70
C SER A 67 -13.81 7.59 23.24
N SER A 68 -13.35 6.54 23.91
CA SER A 68 -13.71 5.15 23.59
C SER A 68 -15.23 4.91 23.55
N ALA A 69 -16.00 5.56 24.43
CA ALA A 69 -17.46 5.50 24.42
C ALA A 69 -18.06 6.14 23.17
N GLN A 70 -17.54 7.29 22.75
CA GLN A 70 -17.99 7.98 21.54
C GLN A 70 -17.60 7.20 20.27
N LYS A 71 -16.39 6.59 20.23
CA LYS A 71 -15.97 5.70 19.15
C LYS A 71 -16.90 4.50 19.03
N LYS A 72 -17.24 3.86 20.15
CA LYS A 72 -18.20 2.75 20.23
C LYS A 72 -19.56 3.16 19.67
N GLU A 73 -20.10 4.29 20.13
CA GLU A 73 -21.40 4.80 19.67
C GLU A 73 -21.37 5.09 18.16
N ALA A 74 -20.35 5.79 17.68
CA ALA A 74 -20.19 6.11 16.27
C ALA A 74 -20.08 4.85 15.40
N PHE A 75 -19.30 3.87 15.81
CA PHE A 75 -19.18 2.58 15.11
C PHE A 75 -20.53 1.86 15.02
N PHE A 76 -21.21 1.61 16.13
CA PHE A 76 -22.45 0.84 16.14
C PHE A 76 -23.64 1.55 15.49
N ARG A 77 -23.60 2.88 15.38
CA ARG A 77 -24.59 3.65 14.60
C ARG A 77 -24.51 3.31 13.11
N HIS A 78 -23.32 3.07 12.57
CA HIS A 78 -23.08 2.85 11.14
C HIS A 78 -22.81 1.40 10.77
N TRP A 79 -22.39 0.56 11.73
CA TRP A 79 -22.09 -0.86 11.52
C TRP A 79 -23.20 -1.65 10.80
N PRO A 80 -24.51 -1.49 11.12
CA PRO A 80 -25.56 -2.19 10.38
C PRO A 80 -25.56 -1.95 8.88
N ASN A 81 -25.07 -0.79 8.43
CA ASN A 81 -25.04 -0.42 7.01
C ASN A 81 -23.89 -1.10 6.24
N VAL A 82 -22.83 -1.49 6.93
CA VAL A 82 -21.59 -1.95 6.30
C VAL A 82 -21.20 -3.39 6.65
N ARG A 83 -21.81 -4.02 7.62
CA ARG A 83 -21.47 -5.39 8.09
C ARG A 83 -21.49 -6.47 7.02
N PHE A 84 -22.13 -6.22 5.88
CA PHE A 84 -22.24 -7.16 4.74
C PHE A 84 -21.39 -6.74 3.53
N THR A 85 -20.65 -5.64 3.59
CA THR A 85 -19.63 -5.30 2.57
C THR A 85 -18.46 -6.29 2.65
N GLY A 86 -17.59 -6.29 1.65
CA GLY A 86 -16.38 -7.13 1.67
C GLY A 86 -15.53 -6.92 2.91
N TYR A 87 -15.24 -5.66 3.25
CA TYR A 87 -14.45 -5.32 4.45
C TYR A 87 -15.21 -5.60 5.75
N GLY A 88 -16.53 -5.38 5.76
CA GLY A 88 -17.37 -5.74 6.90
C GLY A 88 -17.38 -7.25 7.16
N GLN A 89 -17.40 -8.08 6.11
CA GLN A 89 -17.26 -9.53 6.25
C GLN A 89 -15.88 -9.94 6.76
N ALA A 90 -14.81 -9.30 6.27
CA ALA A 90 -13.45 -9.55 6.76
C ALA A 90 -13.33 -9.24 8.27
N LEU A 91 -13.92 -8.12 8.73
CA LEU A 91 -13.94 -7.78 10.15
C LEU A 91 -14.74 -8.80 11.00
N ARG A 92 -15.84 -9.35 10.47
CA ARG A 92 -16.61 -10.40 11.16
C ARG A 92 -15.82 -11.69 11.29
N ILE A 93 -15.13 -12.12 10.21
CA ILE A 93 -14.25 -13.29 10.24
C ILE A 93 -13.12 -13.07 11.26
N MET A 94 -12.52 -11.88 11.27
CA MET A 94 -11.49 -11.53 12.25
C MET A 94 -12.02 -11.57 13.69
N ALA A 95 -13.24 -11.09 13.93
CA ALA A 95 -13.87 -11.14 15.24
C ALA A 95 -14.08 -12.58 15.71
N GLU A 96 -14.53 -13.46 14.83
CA GLU A 96 -14.76 -14.88 15.12
C GLU A 96 -13.45 -15.64 15.31
N ASP A 97 -12.53 -15.53 14.35
CA ASP A 97 -11.35 -16.39 14.28
C ASP A 97 -10.17 -15.91 15.15
N LEU A 98 -10.01 -14.58 15.33
CA LEU A 98 -8.88 -14.01 16.08
C LEU A 98 -9.26 -13.43 17.43
N PHE A 99 -10.48 -12.89 17.56
CA PHE A 99 -10.94 -12.29 18.81
C PHE A 99 -11.92 -13.20 19.58
N GLU A 100 -12.23 -14.40 19.05
CA GLU A 100 -13.09 -15.41 19.67
C GLU A 100 -14.50 -14.88 20.02
N VAL A 101 -15.01 -13.92 19.23
CA VAL A 101 -16.33 -13.30 19.40
C VAL A 101 -17.18 -13.55 18.17
N ALA A 102 -18.23 -14.36 18.30
CA ALA A 102 -19.08 -14.81 17.18
C ALA A 102 -19.85 -13.67 16.48
N GLU A 103 -20.23 -12.62 17.20
CA GLU A 103 -20.98 -11.49 16.63
C GLU A 103 -20.49 -10.15 17.19
N ILE A 104 -20.37 -9.16 16.30
CA ILE A 104 -20.02 -7.78 16.65
C ILE A 104 -21.31 -7.04 17.02
N THR A 105 -21.58 -6.91 18.31
CA THR A 105 -22.76 -6.23 18.88
C THR A 105 -22.36 -5.27 20.01
N PRO A 106 -23.23 -4.31 20.40
CA PRO A 106 -22.97 -3.48 21.56
C PRO A 106 -22.72 -4.27 22.85
N ASP A 107 -23.36 -5.44 22.99
CA ASP A 107 -23.28 -6.28 24.21
C ASP A 107 -21.97 -7.07 24.25
N THR A 108 -21.46 -7.56 23.10
CA THR A 108 -20.21 -8.31 23.00
C THR A 108 -18.98 -7.39 22.88
N PHE A 109 -19.16 -6.09 22.73
CA PHE A 109 -18.07 -5.15 22.42
C PHE A 109 -16.99 -5.11 23.51
N ALA A 110 -17.34 -5.24 24.77
CA ALA A 110 -16.36 -5.20 25.87
C ALA A 110 -15.37 -6.37 25.75
N GLU A 111 -15.88 -7.57 25.50
CA GLU A 111 -15.09 -8.78 25.27
C GLU A 111 -14.27 -8.66 23.98
N LEU A 112 -14.91 -8.26 22.87
CA LEU A 112 -14.28 -8.04 21.58
C LEU A 112 -13.08 -7.08 21.69
N ASN A 113 -13.26 -5.95 22.36
CA ASN A 113 -12.21 -4.95 22.54
C ASN A 113 -11.07 -5.44 23.44
N ALA A 114 -11.37 -6.20 24.47
CA ALA A 114 -10.37 -6.80 25.36
C ALA A 114 -9.52 -7.84 24.63
N ASN A 115 -10.16 -8.72 23.84
CA ASN A 115 -9.47 -9.77 23.08
C ASN A 115 -8.64 -9.15 21.95
N ALA A 116 -9.17 -8.14 21.24
CA ALA A 116 -8.42 -7.38 20.23
C ALA A 116 -7.17 -6.71 20.80
N ALA A 117 -7.28 -6.13 22.02
CA ALA A 117 -6.14 -5.50 22.69
C ALA A 117 -5.09 -6.52 23.18
N ALA A 118 -5.49 -7.74 23.49
CA ALA A 118 -4.62 -8.80 23.98
C ALA A 118 -3.89 -9.57 22.85
N LEU A 119 -4.36 -9.46 21.60
CA LEU A 119 -3.83 -10.23 20.46
C LEU A 119 -2.38 -9.87 20.10
N PRO A 120 -1.95 -8.58 20.03
CA PRO A 120 -0.58 -8.24 19.70
C PRO A 120 0.40 -8.68 20.83
N ARG A 121 1.21 -9.68 20.51
CA ARG A 121 2.26 -10.22 21.39
C ARG A 121 3.41 -10.74 20.53
N PRO A 122 4.61 -10.95 21.07
CA PRO A 122 5.71 -11.54 20.28
C PRO A 122 5.27 -12.83 19.57
N GLY A 123 5.52 -12.93 18.26
CA GLY A 123 5.01 -13.99 17.38
C GLY A 123 3.62 -13.71 16.82
N TYR A 124 3.15 -12.46 16.90
CA TYR A 124 1.83 -12.04 16.37
C TYR A 124 1.64 -12.41 14.90
N TYR A 125 2.62 -12.09 14.05
CA TYR A 125 2.50 -12.40 12.63
C TYR A 125 2.61 -13.89 12.32
N ASP A 126 3.39 -14.64 13.08
CA ASP A 126 3.39 -16.12 12.96
C ASP A 126 2.01 -16.69 13.29
N THR A 127 1.41 -16.24 14.38
CA THR A 127 0.06 -16.67 14.78
C THR A 127 -1.00 -16.29 13.74
N VAL A 128 -1.04 -15.04 13.28
CA VAL A 128 -2.09 -14.56 12.36
C VAL A 128 -1.87 -15.05 10.93
N LEU A 129 -0.65 -14.92 10.41
CA LEU A 129 -0.38 -15.22 9.01
C LEU A 129 -0.15 -16.71 8.78
N ARG A 130 0.79 -17.33 9.50
CA ARG A 130 1.20 -18.71 9.23
C ARG A 130 0.24 -19.73 9.80
N GLU A 131 -0.13 -19.60 11.06
CA GLU A 131 -1.02 -20.56 11.73
C GLU A 131 -2.48 -20.34 11.34
N GLY A 132 -2.96 -19.09 11.42
CA GLY A 132 -4.34 -18.73 11.10
C GLY A 132 -4.65 -18.75 9.61
N ALA A 133 -3.97 -17.91 8.83
CA ALA A 133 -4.27 -17.70 7.41
C ALA A 133 -3.51 -18.64 6.46
N LYS A 134 -2.56 -19.46 6.95
CA LYS A 134 -1.69 -20.33 6.12
C LYS A 134 -0.83 -19.56 5.10
N ILE A 135 -0.56 -18.30 5.36
CA ILE A 135 0.31 -17.47 4.55
C ILE A 135 1.76 -17.80 4.93
N VAL A 136 2.44 -18.54 4.07
CA VAL A 136 3.82 -18.97 4.31
C VAL A 136 4.85 -17.91 3.88
N ARG A 137 4.45 -17.00 3.00
CA ARG A 137 5.23 -15.86 2.52
C ARG A 137 4.31 -14.69 2.20
N ALA A 138 4.75 -13.46 2.50
CA ALA A 138 4.02 -12.26 2.15
C ALA A 138 4.94 -11.19 1.57
N CYS A 139 4.48 -10.50 0.51
CA CYS A 139 5.16 -9.36 -0.07
C CYS A 139 4.71 -8.08 0.65
N ARG A 140 5.62 -7.49 1.40
CA ARG A 140 5.37 -6.27 2.15
C ARG A 140 5.73 -5.04 1.33
N ILE A 141 4.79 -4.14 1.12
CA ILE A 141 5.04 -2.84 0.50
C ILE A 141 5.88 -1.96 1.43
N VAL A 142 6.94 -1.38 0.88
CA VAL A 142 7.88 -0.52 1.62
C VAL A 142 7.85 0.88 1.03
N TRP A 143 7.40 1.83 1.83
CA TRP A 143 7.34 3.24 1.43
C TRP A 143 8.73 3.88 1.41
N PRO A 144 8.94 4.96 0.63
CA PRO A 144 10.14 5.79 0.73
C PRO A 144 10.40 6.18 2.19
N HIS A 145 11.65 6.25 2.59
CA HIS A 145 12.11 6.56 3.95
C HIS A 145 11.69 5.55 5.04
N SER A 146 11.05 4.44 4.67
CA SER A 146 10.76 3.35 5.60
C SER A 146 11.87 2.30 5.56
N SER A 147 12.13 1.65 6.70
CA SER A 147 13.04 0.51 6.73
C SER A 147 12.48 -0.64 5.89
N THR A 148 13.31 -1.20 5.03
CA THR A 148 13.02 -2.42 4.28
C THR A 148 13.32 -3.67 5.06
N MET A 149 14.15 -3.58 6.10
CA MET A 149 14.45 -4.74 6.94
C MET A 149 13.14 -5.32 7.48
N CYS A 150 12.87 -6.55 7.09
CA CYS A 150 11.78 -7.32 7.64
C CYS A 150 12.32 -8.07 8.87
N ASP A 151 11.64 -7.91 10.00
CA ASP A 151 11.97 -8.60 11.23
C ASP A 151 11.57 -10.08 11.21
N LEU A 152 10.90 -10.53 10.14
CA LEU A 152 10.46 -11.90 9.94
C LEU A 152 10.94 -12.45 8.60
N ASP A 153 11.40 -13.67 8.60
CA ASP A 153 12.00 -14.39 7.45
C ASP A 153 11.02 -14.71 6.31
N HIS A 154 9.73 -14.54 6.54
CA HIS A 154 8.67 -14.80 5.57
C HIS A 154 8.05 -13.52 4.96
N LEU A 155 8.52 -12.33 5.34
CA LEU A 155 8.13 -11.06 4.77
C LEU A 155 9.18 -10.56 3.77
N PHE A 156 8.76 -10.30 2.55
CA PHE A 156 9.65 -9.89 1.46
C PHE A 156 9.37 -8.44 1.06
N PRO A 157 10.37 -7.55 1.01
CA PRO A 157 10.17 -6.15 0.72
C PRO A 157 9.89 -5.90 -0.78
N VAL A 158 8.87 -5.09 -1.05
CA VAL A 158 8.51 -4.56 -2.36
C VAL A 158 8.49 -3.02 -2.26
N PRO A 159 9.63 -2.35 -2.50
CA PRO A 159 9.75 -0.90 -2.36
C PRO A 159 8.99 -0.12 -3.43
N VAL A 160 8.62 1.11 -3.06
CA VAL A 160 7.98 2.12 -3.90
C VAL A 160 9.04 3.13 -4.35
N PHE A 161 9.16 3.34 -5.67
CA PHE A 161 10.07 4.34 -6.26
C PHE A 161 9.32 5.53 -6.87
N ASP A 162 8.02 5.68 -6.60
CA ASP A 162 7.16 6.70 -7.21
C ASP A 162 7.64 8.14 -6.96
N HIS A 163 8.38 8.38 -5.87
CA HIS A 163 8.97 9.68 -5.56
C HIS A 163 9.95 10.17 -6.63
N PHE A 164 10.60 9.27 -7.39
CA PHE A 164 11.36 9.62 -8.59
C PHE A 164 10.47 9.99 -9.79
N ALA A 165 9.26 9.44 -9.85
CA ALA A 165 8.30 9.66 -10.93
C ALA A 165 7.21 10.69 -10.58
N THR A 166 7.36 11.44 -9.49
CA THR A 166 6.47 12.54 -9.09
C THR A 166 7.19 13.87 -8.94
N VAL A 167 8.45 13.95 -9.36
CA VAL A 167 9.26 15.17 -9.30
C VAL A 167 8.58 16.31 -10.04
N ALA A 168 8.35 17.43 -9.34
CA ALA A 168 7.70 18.63 -9.86
C ALA A 168 8.29 19.93 -9.28
N SER A 169 9.22 19.85 -8.32
CA SER A 169 9.83 21.01 -7.68
C SER A 169 11.28 20.75 -7.27
N ARG A 170 12.03 21.82 -6.98
CA ARG A 170 13.36 21.69 -6.39
C ARG A 170 13.33 20.98 -5.03
N GLY A 171 12.23 21.15 -4.28
CA GLY A 171 12.04 20.46 -2.99
C GLY A 171 12.02 18.94 -3.15
N ASP A 172 11.35 18.41 -4.19
CA ASP A 172 11.32 16.98 -4.46
C ASP A 172 12.74 16.45 -4.76
N LEU A 173 13.52 17.19 -5.55
CA LEU A 173 14.90 16.82 -5.85
C LEU A 173 15.78 16.83 -4.58
N THR A 174 15.59 17.82 -3.69
CA THR A 174 16.34 17.89 -2.44
C THR A 174 16.09 16.68 -1.53
N LEU A 175 14.87 16.13 -1.54
CA LEU A 175 14.57 14.90 -0.82
C LEU A 175 15.28 13.69 -1.43
N LEU A 176 15.32 13.59 -2.76
CA LEU A 176 16.05 12.52 -3.45
C LEU A 176 17.56 12.61 -3.22
N GLU A 177 18.11 13.84 -3.22
CA GLU A 177 19.52 14.10 -2.90
C GLU A 177 19.86 13.65 -1.47
N ALA A 178 18.97 13.94 -0.51
CA ALA A 178 19.16 13.52 0.88
C ALA A 178 19.11 12.00 1.07
N ASP A 179 18.27 11.30 0.28
CA ASP A 179 18.13 9.85 0.36
C ASP A 179 19.28 9.08 -0.28
N THR A 180 19.88 9.66 -1.33
CA THR A 180 20.84 8.96 -2.18
C THR A 180 22.27 9.49 -2.07
N ASP A 181 22.48 10.60 -1.43
CA ASP A 181 23.75 11.36 -1.38
C ASP A 181 24.28 11.73 -2.81
N VAL A 182 23.37 11.89 -3.77
CA VAL A 182 23.68 12.29 -5.15
C VAL A 182 23.12 13.68 -5.39
N SER A 183 23.97 14.65 -5.75
CA SER A 183 23.52 15.99 -6.17
C SER A 183 22.90 15.92 -7.56
N ILE A 184 21.67 16.46 -7.72
CA ILE A 184 20.89 16.35 -8.95
C ILE A 184 20.83 17.70 -9.68
N HIS A 185 21.56 17.80 -10.79
CA HIS A 185 21.61 18.99 -11.64
C HIS A 185 21.05 18.75 -13.06
N ASN A 186 20.99 17.51 -13.49
CA ASN A 186 20.56 17.09 -14.83
C ASN A 186 19.95 15.69 -14.79
N LEU A 187 19.42 15.20 -15.91
CA LEU A 187 18.73 13.92 -15.99
C LEU A 187 19.66 12.73 -15.69
N HIS A 188 20.93 12.83 -16.06
CA HIS A 188 21.92 11.80 -15.77
C HIS A 188 22.11 11.65 -14.25
N ASP A 189 22.18 12.76 -13.50
CA ASP A 189 22.30 12.73 -12.04
C ASP A 189 21.04 12.15 -11.38
N LEU A 190 19.85 12.48 -11.92
CA LEU A 190 18.58 11.91 -11.42
C LEU A 190 18.52 10.40 -11.67
N GLU A 191 19.00 9.93 -12.83
CA GLU A 191 19.12 8.49 -13.08
C GLU A 191 20.17 7.83 -12.18
N ALA A 192 21.30 8.49 -11.91
CA ALA A 192 22.32 7.99 -10.98
C ALA A 192 21.75 7.87 -9.54
N ALA A 193 20.97 8.86 -9.10
CA ALA A 193 20.27 8.78 -7.83
C ALA A 193 19.30 7.58 -7.76
N LEU A 194 18.57 7.32 -8.86
CA LEU A 194 17.72 6.14 -8.97
C LEU A 194 18.53 4.83 -8.91
N ASP A 195 19.71 4.78 -9.52
CA ASP A 195 20.59 3.61 -9.47
C ASP A 195 21.08 3.32 -8.05
N VAL A 196 21.44 4.37 -7.29
CA VAL A 196 21.81 4.27 -5.88
C VAL A 196 20.63 3.73 -5.06
N ALA A 197 19.44 4.30 -5.25
CA ALA A 197 18.24 3.85 -4.52
C ALA A 197 17.92 2.36 -4.83
N PHE A 198 18.03 1.94 -6.08
CA PHE A 198 17.83 0.53 -6.45
C PHE A 198 18.90 -0.39 -5.83
N ALA A 199 20.16 0.03 -5.80
CA ALA A 199 21.25 -0.74 -5.18
C ALA A 199 21.00 -0.93 -3.68
N GLN A 200 20.64 0.13 -2.96
CA GLN A 200 20.31 0.08 -1.54
C GLN A 200 19.16 -0.90 -1.26
N ARG A 201 18.07 -0.83 -2.04
CA ARG A 201 16.92 -1.72 -1.87
C ARG A 201 17.22 -3.17 -2.28
N ALA A 202 18.12 -3.38 -3.24
CA ALA A 202 18.59 -4.72 -3.60
C ALA A 202 19.42 -5.36 -2.48
N GLU A 203 20.30 -4.61 -1.83
CA GLU A 203 21.06 -5.06 -0.66
C GLU A 203 20.14 -5.43 0.52
N GLU A 204 19.02 -4.75 0.65
CA GLU A 204 17.97 -5.02 1.64
C GLU A 204 17.04 -6.17 1.26
N GLY A 205 17.28 -6.83 0.11
CA GLY A 205 16.57 -8.04 -0.31
C GLY A 205 15.25 -7.80 -0.99
N MET A 206 15.04 -6.67 -1.72
CA MET A 206 13.81 -6.44 -2.47
C MET A 206 13.53 -7.57 -3.46
N VAL A 207 12.25 -7.95 -3.58
CA VAL A 207 11.77 -9.01 -4.48
C VAL A 207 10.86 -8.51 -5.60
N GLY A 208 10.60 -7.22 -5.68
CA GLY A 208 9.78 -6.58 -6.69
C GLY A 208 9.74 -5.07 -6.50
N VAL A 209 8.99 -4.39 -7.35
CA VAL A 209 8.80 -2.93 -7.31
C VAL A 209 7.31 -2.62 -7.29
N LYS A 210 6.88 -1.65 -6.47
CA LYS A 210 5.50 -1.17 -6.42
C LYS A 210 5.36 0.23 -6.99
N ASN A 211 4.28 0.44 -7.76
CA ASN A 211 3.85 1.73 -8.27
C ASN A 211 2.43 2.06 -7.78
N PHE A 212 2.26 3.24 -7.16
CA PHE A 212 0.99 3.78 -6.64
C PHE A 212 0.54 5.06 -7.39
N LEU A 213 1.13 5.38 -8.53
CA LEU A 213 0.85 6.65 -9.23
C LEU A 213 -0.63 6.85 -9.59
N ALA A 214 -1.39 5.76 -9.69
CA ALA A 214 -2.85 5.80 -9.89
C ALA A 214 -3.60 6.70 -8.90
N TYR A 215 -3.08 6.88 -7.67
CA TYR A 215 -3.67 7.78 -6.67
C TYR A 215 -3.44 9.26 -6.97
N ARG A 216 -2.51 9.60 -7.85
CA ARG A 216 -2.09 10.98 -8.13
C ARG A 216 -2.34 11.38 -9.57
N ARG A 217 -2.27 10.44 -10.53
CA ARG A 217 -2.32 10.71 -11.97
C ARG A 217 -2.80 9.49 -12.75
N PRO A 218 -3.26 9.68 -14.01
CA PRO A 218 -3.51 8.57 -14.92
C PRO A 218 -2.26 7.68 -15.11
N ILE A 219 -2.48 6.35 -15.11
CA ILE A 219 -1.41 5.35 -15.31
C ILE A 219 -1.11 5.07 -16.78
N SER A 220 -1.27 6.06 -17.64
CA SER A 220 -0.76 6.03 -19.01
C SER A 220 0.63 6.66 -19.03
N PHE A 221 1.63 5.86 -19.39
CA PHE A 221 3.02 6.29 -19.36
C PHE A 221 3.56 6.28 -20.79
N GLU A 222 3.87 7.46 -21.34
CA GLU A 222 4.36 7.59 -22.69
C GLU A 222 5.88 7.44 -22.73
N GLN A 223 6.38 6.91 -23.84
CA GLN A 223 7.83 6.93 -24.11
C GLN A 223 8.25 8.34 -24.45
N VAL A 224 9.07 8.94 -23.58
CA VAL A 224 9.55 10.31 -23.74
C VAL A 224 11.05 10.29 -24.06
N PRO A 225 11.52 11.05 -25.08
CA PRO A 225 12.96 11.20 -25.34
C PRO A 225 13.68 11.87 -24.16
N ALA A 226 14.90 11.42 -23.84
CA ALA A 226 15.71 11.96 -22.75
C ALA A 226 15.89 13.50 -22.82
N ALA A 227 16.09 14.06 -24.03
CA ALA A 227 16.20 15.50 -24.20
C ALA A 227 14.96 16.27 -23.75
N ARG A 228 13.76 15.69 -23.92
CA ARG A 228 12.51 16.31 -23.44
C ARG A 228 12.36 16.19 -21.92
N ALA A 229 12.74 15.07 -21.34
CA ALA A 229 12.74 14.89 -19.89
C ALA A 229 13.74 15.85 -19.23
N GLU A 230 14.94 16.01 -19.79
CA GLU A 230 15.96 16.96 -19.36
C GLU A 230 15.44 18.39 -19.35
N GLU A 231 14.79 18.83 -20.43
CA GLU A 231 14.19 20.18 -20.54
C GLU A 231 13.20 20.45 -19.39
N VAL A 232 12.36 19.46 -19.06
CA VAL A 232 11.40 19.57 -17.95
C VAL A 232 12.11 19.58 -16.60
N LEU A 233 13.12 18.73 -16.42
CA LEU A 233 13.90 18.70 -15.19
C LEU A 233 14.56 20.05 -14.90
N LEU A 234 15.17 20.70 -15.90
CA LEU A 234 15.78 22.02 -15.74
C LEU A 234 14.78 23.09 -15.29
N ARG A 235 13.53 23.01 -15.73
CA ARG A 235 12.46 23.89 -15.21
C ARG A 235 12.08 23.53 -13.76
N THR A 236 12.00 22.26 -13.48
CA THR A 236 11.71 21.74 -12.14
C THR A 236 12.74 22.18 -11.10
N THR A 237 14.03 22.24 -11.48
CA THR A 237 15.10 22.73 -10.58
C THR A 237 14.91 24.20 -10.18
N GLN A 238 14.16 24.98 -10.94
CA GLN A 238 13.86 26.39 -10.69
C GLN A 238 12.53 26.59 -9.96
N ALA A 239 11.67 25.57 -9.91
CA ALA A 239 10.36 25.64 -9.27
C ALA A 239 10.48 25.50 -7.75
N HIS A 240 9.85 26.41 -7.01
CA HIS A 240 9.80 26.35 -5.55
C HIS A 240 8.85 25.24 -5.08
N ALA A 241 9.09 24.67 -3.88
CA ALA A 241 8.25 23.63 -3.29
C ALA A 241 6.77 24.05 -3.15
N ASP A 242 6.52 25.32 -2.81
CA ASP A 242 5.16 25.88 -2.67
C ASP A 242 4.47 26.17 -4.01
N THR A 243 5.24 26.20 -5.11
CA THR A 243 4.77 26.45 -6.48
C THR A 243 5.38 25.44 -7.45
N PRO A 244 5.00 24.15 -7.31
CA PRO A 244 5.55 23.11 -8.18
C PRO A 244 5.11 23.31 -9.63
N VAL A 245 5.87 22.75 -10.55
CA VAL A 245 5.49 22.65 -11.97
C VAL A 245 4.18 21.87 -12.08
N GLY A 246 3.23 22.37 -12.87
CA GLY A 246 1.93 21.74 -13.07
C GLY A 246 2.05 20.34 -13.69
N PHE A 247 1.08 19.46 -13.42
CA PHE A 247 1.13 18.06 -13.87
C PHE A 247 1.42 17.90 -15.37
N GLU A 248 0.70 18.61 -16.23
CA GLU A 248 0.86 18.47 -17.70
C GLU A 248 2.27 18.92 -18.18
N GLU A 249 2.88 19.84 -17.47
CA GLU A 249 4.26 20.27 -17.77
C GLU A 249 5.29 19.30 -17.21
N ALA A 250 5.07 18.75 -15.98
CA ALA A 250 5.95 17.79 -15.34
C ALA A 250 5.84 16.39 -15.94
N ARG A 251 4.71 16.05 -16.55
CA ARG A 251 4.38 14.73 -17.07
C ARG A 251 5.47 14.09 -17.94
N PRO A 252 6.12 14.79 -18.89
CA PRO A 252 7.17 14.15 -19.70
C PRO A 252 8.35 13.64 -18.86
N LEU A 253 8.78 14.37 -17.84
CA LEU A 253 9.82 13.90 -16.91
C LEU A 253 9.31 12.71 -16.08
N GLN A 254 8.11 12.80 -15.55
CA GLN A 254 7.50 11.74 -14.74
C GLN A 254 7.33 10.44 -15.55
N ASP A 255 6.83 10.52 -16.79
CA ASP A 255 6.69 9.36 -17.67
C ASP A 255 8.06 8.75 -17.99
N TYR A 256 9.07 9.57 -18.29
CA TYR A 256 10.45 9.12 -18.51
C TYR A 256 10.98 8.34 -17.29
N MET A 257 10.75 8.86 -16.07
CA MET A 257 11.22 8.22 -14.84
C MET A 257 10.47 6.93 -14.53
N VAL A 258 9.18 6.81 -14.86
CA VAL A 258 8.48 5.52 -14.79
C VAL A 258 9.17 4.48 -15.67
N HIS A 259 9.49 4.82 -16.92
CA HIS A 259 10.22 3.92 -17.82
C HIS A 259 11.63 3.63 -17.31
N ALA A 260 12.30 4.60 -16.66
CA ALA A 260 13.60 4.38 -16.04
C ALA A 260 13.52 3.36 -14.88
N ILE A 261 12.50 3.45 -14.04
CA ILE A 261 12.23 2.49 -12.95
C ILE A 261 11.97 1.10 -13.53
N ILE A 262 11.13 0.99 -14.57
CA ILE A 262 10.80 -0.29 -15.20
C ILE A 262 12.04 -0.96 -15.79
N ARG A 263 12.88 -0.21 -16.53
CA ARG A 263 14.12 -0.74 -17.09
C ARG A 263 15.02 -1.36 -16.00
N ARG A 264 15.19 -0.68 -14.87
CA ARG A 264 16.00 -1.17 -13.75
C ARG A 264 15.43 -2.39 -13.07
N ALA A 265 14.10 -2.50 -13.01
CA ALA A 265 13.43 -3.69 -12.52
C ALA A 265 13.61 -4.87 -13.48
N VAL A 266 13.44 -4.66 -14.80
CA VAL A 266 13.64 -5.68 -15.83
C VAL A 266 15.10 -6.18 -15.84
N GLU A 267 16.09 -5.28 -15.77
CA GLU A 267 17.53 -5.63 -15.72
C GLU A 267 17.88 -6.51 -14.51
N ARG A 268 17.05 -6.51 -13.46
CA ARG A 268 17.22 -7.27 -12.23
C ARG A 268 16.25 -8.44 -12.09
N ASP A 269 15.48 -8.74 -13.13
CA ASP A 269 14.45 -9.79 -13.13
C ASP A 269 13.43 -9.62 -11.97
N LEU A 270 13.02 -8.37 -11.72
CA LEU A 270 12.09 -8.02 -10.64
C LEU A 270 10.69 -7.77 -11.20
N PRO A 271 9.65 -8.41 -10.65
CA PRO A 271 8.27 -8.13 -10.99
C PRO A 271 7.87 -6.70 -10.56
N ILE A 272 6.96 -6.10 -11.34
CA ILE A 272 6.43 -4.77 -11.05
C ILE A 272 4.94 -4.87 -10.75
N GLN A 273 4.54 -4.39 -9.58
CA GLN A 273 3.14 -4.28 -9.17
C GLN A 273 2.64 -2.86 -9.46
N ILE A 274 1.69 -2.70 -10.35
CA ILE A 274 1.07 -1.41 -10.66
C ILE A 274 -0.35 -1.39 -10.09
N HIS A 275 -0.65 -0.38 -9.26
CA HIS A 275 -1.99 -0.21 -8.71
C HIS A 275 -3.00 0.10 -9.82
N THR A 276 -4.05 -0.70 -9.91
CA THR A 276 -5.18 -0.53 -10.86
C THR A 276 -6.50 -0.79 -10.16
N GLY A 277 -7.60 -0.32 -10.73
CA GLY A 277 -8.94 -0.59 -10.24
C GLY A 277 -9.30 0.23 -9.00
N PHE A 278 -9.76 -0.42 -7.95
CA PHE A 278 -10.28 0.26 -6.77
C PHE A 278 -9.14 0.92 -5.97
N GLN A 279 -9.41 2.12 -5.47
CA GLN A 279 -8.47 2.87 -4.62
C GLN A 279 -8.97 2.89 -3.19
N ASN A 280 -8.05 2.86 -2.22
CA ASN A 280 -8.38 3.16 -0.84
C ASN A 280 -8.87 4.61 -0.72
N ASP A 281 -9.63 4.92 0.31
CA ASP A 281 -10.33 6.17 0.56
C ASP A 281 -11.54 6.45 -0.36
N ASN A 282 -12.26 7.50 -0.03
CA ASN A 282 -13.44 7.94 -0.75
C ASN A 282 -13.11 9.11 -1.68
N ALA A 283 -13.92 9.30 -2.72
CA ALA A 283 -13.79 10.38 -3.70
C ALA A 283 -12.51 10.34 -4.57
N ASN A 284 -12.00 9.16 -4.87
CA ASN A 284 -10.86 8.97 -5.78
C ASN A 284 -11.25 9.09 -7.25
N PHE A 285 -10.30 9.49 -8.09
CA PHE A 285 -10.46 9.53 -9.54
C PHE A 285 -10.26 8.13 -10.16
N VAL A 286 -11.32 7.33 -10.18
CA VAL A 286 -11.28 5.94 -10.69
C VAL A 286 -10.78 5.86 -12.14
N ASP A 287 -10.96 6.89 -12.96
CA ASP A 287 -10.44 6.92 -14.33
C ASP A 287 -8.89 6.86 -14.38
N ASN A 288 -8.19 7.35 -13.36
CA ASN A 288 -6.74 7.24 -13.29
C ASN A 288 -6.27 5.78 -13.26
N THR A 289 -7.06 4.89 -12.68
CA THR A 289 -6.70 3.50 -12.34
C THR A 289 -7.12 2.49 -13.41
N ARG A 290 -7.62 2.93 -14.56
CA ARG A 290 -8.11 2.03 -15.62
C ARG A 290 -6.99 1.15 -16.16
N PRO A 291 -7.07 -0.19 -16.06
CA PRO A 291 -6.00 -1.09 -16.53
C PRO A 291 -5.71 -0.93 -18.03
N THR A 292 -6.70 -0.54 -18.83
CA THR A 292 -6.52 -0.29 -20.27
C THR A 292 -5.56 0.86 -20.59
N ARG A 293 -5.24 1.72 -19.62
CA ARG A 293 -4.23 2.78 -19.77
C ARG A 293 -2.80 2.25 -19.80
N LEU A 294 -2.59 0.99 -19.37
CA LEU A 294 -1.28 0.32 -19.37
C LEU A 294 -0.97 -0.40 -20.69
N VAL A 295 -1.88 -0.39 -21.68
CA VAL A 295 -1.68 -1.14 -22.94
C VAL A 295 -0.38 -0.71 -23.65
N ASN A 296 -0.09 0.59 -23.71
CA ASN A 296 1.16 1.08 -24.31
C ASN A 296 2.40 0.58 -23.56
N LEU A 297 2.34 0.48 -22.23
CA LEU A 297 3.42 -0.06 -21.40
C LEU A 297 3.65 -1.54 -21.72
N PHE A 298 2.58 -2.35 -21.74
CA PHE A 298 2.67 -3.78 -22.07
C PHE A 298 3.21 -4.02 -23.47
N MET A 299 2.84 -3.17 -24.45
CA MET A 299 3.37 -3.25 -25.82
C MET A 299 4.85 -2.85 -25.91
N THR A 300 5.35 -2.05 -24.95
CA THR A 300 6.74 -1.64 -24.90
C THR A 300 7.65 -2.71 -24.28
N TYR A 301 7.12 -3.46 -23.31
CA TYR A 301 7.85 -4.46 -22.52
C TYR A 301 7.23 -5.86 -22.68
N ASP A 302 6.86 -6.23 -23.90
CA ASP A 302 6.18 -7.50 -24.24
C ASP A 302 7.03 -8.75 -23.99
N ALA A 303 8.35 -8.57 -23.88
CA ALA A 303 9.32 -9.64 -23.63
C ALA A 303 9.98 -9.57 -22.23
N ALA A 304 9.46 -8.72 -21.33
CA ALA A 304 10.04 -8.49 -20.00
C ALA A 304 9.31 -9.22 -18.89
#